data_3214e7cdfc6cffa7e26308568ce1c69d
#
_entry.id   3214e7cdfc6cffa7e26308568ce1c69d
#
_cell.length_a   1.000
_cell.length_b   1.000
_cell.length_c   1.000
_cell.angle_alpha   90.00
_cell.angle_beta   90.00
_cell.angle_gamma   90.00
#
_symmetry.space_group_name_H-M   'P 1'
#
loop_
_entity.id
_entity.type
_entity.pdbx_description
1 polymer ?
#
loop_
_entity_poly.entity_id
_entity_poly.type
_entity_poly.pdbx_seq_one_letter_code
_entity_poly.pdbx_strand_id
1 'polypeptide(L)'
;MQVFENFISYRRRESMLEVKNMYDALQTKGFSTFCDVYSLGSGEFNQDLITAIDNCTNFILVLGAHSMERCSDDEDWLYCEIKEALEKKKNIICVFTDDVQFPDELPPDIDNIRYQNGLKFDVFYFDRFIDHLISNFMVSEETRSESDAEKDFIIIQDVLVKYVGNARIVSIPSNVRVIGRNAFKNQTKITKMIIPEGVEEIQESAFERCIQIPYITFPKSLIFIGDKAFCRCYNLAYVAFNENLKEIGDEAFGFCGKLKNIFLNKDLENIAPTAFNNCSQLMEFSVSEDNECFSVHDGILYDFEMKMAVRCPENYNHDVVELPRTVVTIGEWCFSRCMKLIDIVLPRRLENVCSHAFHDSCNIASLTLGDSIKEFDISALDGWNDRQRVIMGRKFHPVIKYSIEQRMKELAPVERKVIGYQFCLVKTAFEAEEEAVKMAKMLLDNSLIVSGQIKRMRSLYMWEDELCNENEVELTCFTESRLYPEVEEFINSHHSYELCQLICLPIINISDGFGKWISDYTGKIKFED
;
A
#
# COMPACT_ATOMS: atom_id res chain seq x y z
N MET A 1 -42.00 2.85 18.88
CA MET A 1 -40.58 2.78 19.29
C MET A 1 -39.81 3.70 18.37
N GLN A 2 -38.89 4.46 18.89
CA GLN A 2 -38.07 5.34 18.07
C GLN A 2 -36.98 4.47 17.40
N VAL A 3 -36.90 4.48 16.08
CA VAL A 3 -35.87 3.77 15.32
C VAL A 3 -34.71 4.74 15.16
N PHE A 4 -33.50 4.30 15.48
CA PHE A 4 -32.28 5.08 15.33
C PHE A 4 -31.46 4.54 14.17
N GLU A 5 -30.93 5.42 13.33
CA GLU A 5 -30.01 5.00 12.26
C GLU A 5 -28.65 4.58 12.81
N ASN A 6 -28.21 5.26 13.89
CA ASN A 6 -26.91 5.05 14.48
C ASN A 6 -27.00 4.77 15.97
N PHE A 7 -26.11 3.91 16.47
CA PHE A 7 -25.87 3.65 17.87
C PHE A 7 -24.41 3.96 18.18
N ILE A 8 -24.14 4.81 19.19
CA ILE A 8 -22.77 5.10 19.64
C ILE A 8 -22.49 4.37 20.95
N SER A 9 -21.55 3.44 20.91
CA SER A 9 -21.04 2.67 22.05
C SER A 9 -19.65 3.17 22.46
N TYR A 10 -19.38 3.31 23.76
CA TYR A 10 -18.12 3.85 24.25
C TYR A 10 -17.94 3.64 25.76
N ARG A 11 -16.71 3.79 26.27
CA ARG A 11 -16.46 3.89 27.71
C ARG A 11 -16.55 5.32 28.20
N ARG A 12 -17.52 5.62 29.05
CA ARG A 12 -17.82 6.97 29.55
C ARG A 12 -16.60 7.72 30.11
N ARG A 13 -15.66 7.01 30.72
CA ARG A 13 -14.47 7.62 31.36
C ARG A 13 -13.39 8.05 30.37
N GLU A 14 -13.41 7.55 29.15
CA GLU A 14 -12.31 7.70 28.21
C GLU A 14 -12.63 8.59 27.02
N SER A 15 -13.85 8.56 26.50
CA SER A 15 -14.18 9.19 25.21
C SER A 15 -15.46 10.02 25.25
N MET A 16 -15.86 10.52 26.41
CA MET A 16 -17.16 11.23 26.58
C MET A 16 -17.26 12.52 25.78
N LEU A 17 -16.16 13.28 25.65
CA LEU A 17 -16.15 14.54 24.91
C LEU A 17 -16.21 14.31 23.40
N GLU A 18 -15.46 13.36 22.91
CA GLU A 18 -15.40 12.95 21.51
C GLU A 18 -16.76 12.42 21.05
N VAL A 19 -17.36 11.57 21.87
CA VAL A 19 -18.71 11.01 21.63
C VAL A 19 -19.78 12.11 21.61
N LYS A 20 -19.69 13.06 22.52
CA LYS A 20 -20.61 14.20 22.53
C LYS A 20 -20.54 15.00 21.24
N ASN A 21 -19.32 15.34 20.82
CA ASN A 21 -19.10 16.10 19.59
C ASN A 21 -19.62 15.33 18.37
N MET A 22 -19.38 14.02 18.30
CA MET A 22 -19.87 13.17 17.21
C MET A 22 -21.40 13.08 17.21
N TYR A 23 -22.03 12.88 18.39
CA TYR A 23 -23.47 12.83 18.53
C TYR A 23 -24.12 14.13 18.04
N ASP A 24 -23.66 15.29 18.54
CA ASP A 24 -24.20 16.62 18.17
C ASP A 24 -24.02 16.88 16.65
N ALA A 25 -22.88 16.48 16.07
CA ALA A 25 -22.62 16.64 14.64
C ALA A 25 -23.52 15.74 13.78
N LEU A 26 -23.70 14.47 14.14
CA LEU A 26 -24.59 13.54 13.44
C LEU A 26 -26.05 14.01 13.50
N GLN A 27 -26.52 14.45 14.67
CA GLN A 27 -27.86 15.06 14.83
C GLN A 27 -28.02 16.30 13.96
N THR A 28 -27.04 17.19 13.94
CA THR A 28 -27.07 18.41 13.11
C THR A 28 -27.14 18.08 11.62
N LYS A 29 -26.51 16.98 11.19
CA LYS A 29 -26.58 16.51 9.81
C LYS A 29 -27.84 15.68 9.49
N GLY A 30 -28.78 15.53 10.45
CA GLY A 30 -30.08 14.92 10.26
C GLY A 30 -30.13 13.40 10.54
N PHE A 31 -29.05 12.81 11.06
CA PHE A 31 -29.02 11.39 11.39
C PHE A 31 -29.59 11.11 12.78
N SER A 32 -30.60 10.25 12.86
CA SER A 32 -31.14 9.79 14.16
C SER A 32 -30.10 8.90 14.85
N THR A 33 -29.54 9.38 15.96
CA THR A 33 -28.44 8.71 16.65
C THR A 33 -28.82 8.43 18.11
N PHE A 34 -28.61 7.19 18.55
CA PHE A 34 -28.72 6.79 19.95
C PHE A 34 -27.37 6.94 20.64
N CYS A 35 -27.38 7.53 21.82
CA CYS A 35 -26.24 7.55 22.73
C CYS A 35 -26.79 7.47 24.15
N ASP A 36 -26.25 6.60 24.97
CA ASP A 36 -26.78 6.27 26.30
C ASP A 36 -26.94 7.49 27.24
N VAL A 37 -26.00 8.46 27.15
CA VAL A 37 -26.05 9.69 27.96
C VAL A 37 -27.22 10.63 27.61
N TYR A 38 -27.63 10.61 26.33
CA TYR A 38 -28.63 11.58 25.82
C TYR A 38 -29.99 10.98 25.49
N SER A 39 -30.04 9.66 25.32
CA SER A 39 -31.22 8.99 24.77
C SER A 39 -32.02 8.19 25.79
N LEU A 40 -31.44 7.90 26.97
CA LEU A 40 -32.10 7.13 28.02
C LEU A 40 -32.81 8.01 29.04
N GLY A 41 -34.11 7.75 29.22
CA GLY A 41 -34.89 8.23 30.39
C GLY A 41 -34.62 7.37 31.63
N SER A 42 -35.28 7.66 32.73
CA SER A 42 -35.24 6.88 33.98
C SER A 42 -36.07 5.59 33.84
N GLY A 43 -35.53 4.50 33.28
CA GLY A 43 -36.18 3.20 33.08
C GLY A 43 -35.25 2.02 33.18
N GLU A 44 -35.72 0.79 32.91
CA GLU A 44 -34.93 -0.44 32.89
C GLU A 44 -33.88 -0.40 31.80
N PHE A 45 -32.65 -0.12 32.19
CA PHE A 45 -31.49 0.23 31.37
C PHE A 45 -31.12 -0.81 30.31
N ASN A 46 -31.33 -2.10 30.61
CA ASN A 46 -30.90 -3.22 29.76
C ASN A 46 -31.74 -3.38 28.49
N GLN A 47 -33.06 -3.31 28.59
CA GLN A 47 -33.96 -3.64 27.50
C GLN A 47 -33.99 -2.55 26.42
N ASP A 48 -33.90 -1.28 26.86
CA ASP A 48 -33.92 -0.14 25.94
C ASP A 48 -32.62 -0.09 25.10
N LEU A 49 -31.49 -0.48 25.67
CA LEU A 49 -30.18 -0.49 25.04
C LEU A 49 -30.08 -1.60 23.97
N ILE A 50 -30.48 -2.83 24.33
CA ILE A 50 -30.56 -3.94 23.37
C ILE A 50 -31.54 -3.62 22.24
N THR A 51 -32.68 -3.03 22.57
CA THR A 51 -33.67 -2.62 21.57
C THR A 51 -33.12 -1.55 20.63
N ALA A 52 -32.29 -0.61 21.13
CA ALA A 52 -31.67 0.42 20.31
C ALA A 52 -30.62 -0.18 19.37
N ILE A 53 -29.82 -1.16 19.83
CA ILE A 53 -28.87 -1.93 18.99
C ILE A 53 -29.64 -2.72 17.93
N ASP A 54 -30.72 -3.41 18.31
CA ASP A 54 -31.56 -4.19 17.38
C ASP A 54 -32.12 -3.33 16.24
N ASN A 55 -32.46 -2.09 16.52
CA ASN A 55 -33.10 -1.19 15.57
C ASN A 55 -32.16 -0.20 14.88
N CYS A 56 -30.85 -0.20 15.18
CA CYS A 56 -29.89 0.65 14.47
C CYS A 56 -29.35 -0.04 13.20
N THR A 57 -28.92 0.76 12.25
CA THR A 57 -28.21 0.30 11.06
C THR A 57 -26.70 0.33 11.27
N ASN A 58 -26.18 1.41 11.85
CA ASN A 58 -24.77 1.58 12.13
C ASN A 58 -24.50 1.51 13.63
N PHE A 59 -23.50 0.72 14.02
CA PHE A 59 -22.98 0.63 15.36
C PHE A 59 -21.61 1.30 15.40
N ILE A 60 -21.51 2.48 15.98
CA ILE A 60 -20.30 3.28 16.06
C ILE A 60 -19.64 3.00 17.41
N LEU A 61 -18.51 2.30 17.41
CA LEU A 61 -17.75 1.93 18.60
C LEU A 61 -16.58 2.89 18.79
N VAL A 62 -16.65 3.72 19.83
CA VAL A 62 -15.59 4.69 20.13
C VAL A 62 -14.64 4.13 21.19
N LEU A 63 -13.37 3.98 20.82
CA LEU A 63 -12.33 3.32 21.62
C LEU A 63 -11.23 4.31 21.99
N GLY A 64 -11.00 4.48 23.30
CA GLY A 64 -9.82 5.10 23.89
C GLY A 64 -8.75 4.06 24.22
N ALA A 65 -7.59 4.50 24.73
CA ALA A 65 -6.40 3.65 24.96
C ALA A 65 -6.68 2.38 25.76
N HIS A 66 -7.55 2.44 26.78
CA HIS A 66 -7.83 1.34 27.71
C HIS A 66 -9.25 0.76 27.56
N SER A 67 -9.97 1.12 26.51
CA SER A 67 -11.39 0.77 26.35
C SER A 67 -11.63 -0.75 26.34
N MET A 68 -10.67 -1.52 25.83
CA MET A 68 -10.81 -2.97 25.68
C MET A 68 -10.25 -3.80 26.85
N GLU A 69 -9.55 -3.19 27.81
CA GLU A 69 -8.90 -3.91 28.94
C GLU A 69 -9.86 -4.70 29.84
N ARG A 70 -11.15 -4.33 29.86
CA ARG A 70 -12.18 -4.95 30.70
C ARG A 70 -13.23 -5.73 29.92
N CYS A 71 -13.06 -5.85 28.60
CA CYS A 71 -13.99 -6.59 27.73
C CYS A 71 -13.73 -8.10 27.86
N SER A 72 -13.93 -8.66 29.05
CA SER A 72 -13.59 -10.05 29.34
C SER A 72 -14.79 -10.95 29.68
N ASP A 73 -15.95 -10.38 30.05
CA ASP A 73 -17.11 -11.15 30.53
C ASP A 73 -18.44 -10.41 30.35
N ASP A 74 -19.54 -11.14 30.60
CA ASP A 74 -20.93 -10.66 30.47
C ASP A 74 -21.32 -9.58 31.51
N GLU A 75 -20.47 -9.24 32.46
CA GLU A 75 -20.70 -8.15 33.40
C GLU A 75 -20.25 -6.79 32.82
N ASP A 76 -19.43 -6.80 31.76
CA ASP A 76 -18.98 -5.59 31.07
C ASP A 76 -19.95 -5.16 29.97
N TRP A 77 -20.49 -3.96 30.12
CA TRP A 77 -21.48 -3.41 29.19
C TRP A 77 -20.95 -3.27 27.76
N LEU A 78 -19.71 -2.80 27.59
CA LEU A 78 -19.11 -2.63 26.28
C LEU A 78 -18.96 -3.98 25.57
N TYR A 79 -18.59 -5.04 26.33
CA TYR A 79 -18.56 -6.40 25.82
C TYR A 79 -19.94 -6.84 25.34
N CYS A 80 -21.00 -6.66 26.16
CA CYS A 80 -22.36 -7.05 25.78
C CYS A 80 -22.87 -6.30 24.53
N GLU A 81 -22.60 -5.00 24.42
CA GLU A 81 -22.98 -4.19 23.27
C GLU A 81 -22.26 -4.63 21.99
N ILE A 82 -20.95 -4.91 22.07
CA ILE A 82 -20.16 -5.41 20.94
C ILE A 82 -20.67 -6.79 20.48
N LYS A 83 -20.89 -7.69 21.43
CA LYS A 83 -21.41 -9.04 21.17
C LYS A 83 -22.77 -8.97 20.45
N GLU A 84 -23.72 -8.20 20.99
CA GLU A 84 -25.03 -8.02 20.36
C GLU A 84 -24.92 -7.43 18.94
N ALA A 85 -24.08 -6.42 18.74
CA ALA A 85 -23.88 -5.82 17.43
C ALA A 85 -23.29 -6.82 16.41
N LEU A 86 -22.36 -7.67 16.84
CA LEU A 86 -21.77 -8.74 16.02
C LEU A 86 -22.81 -9.83 15.69
N GLU A 87 -23.56 -10.31 16.68
CA GLU A 87 -24.62 -11.32 16.49
C GLU A 87 -25.71 -10.82 15.53
N LYS A 88 -26.08 -9.56 15.61
CA LYS A 88 -27.08 -8.92 14.72
C LYS A 88 -26.50 -8.45 13.40
N LYS A 89 -25.22 -8.70 13.14
CA LYS A 89 -24.52 -8.31 11.90
C LYS A 89 -24.65 -6.84 11.55
N LYS A 90 -24.57 -5.98 12.55
CA LYS A 90 -24.64 -4.52 12.36
C LYS A 90 -23.44 -4.01 11.56
N ASN A 91 -23.58 -2.85 10.91
CA ASN A 91 -22.45 -2.15 10.33
C ASN A 91 -21.60 -1.55 11.45
N ILE A 92 -20.56 -2.26 11.90
CA ILE A 92 -19.72 -1.84 13.01
C ILE A 92 -18.60 -0.92 12.49
N ILE A 93 -18.47 0.25 13.11
CA ILE A 93 -17.49 1.28 12.74
C ILE A 93 -16.70 1.63 13.98
N CYS A 94 -15.43 1.27 14.04
CA CYS A 94 -14.55 1.64 15.15
C CYS A 94 -14.01 3.07 14.94
N VAL A 95 -14.10 3.89 15.99
CA VAL A 95 -13.49 5.23 16.02
C VAL A 95 -12.45 5.24 17.13
N PHE A 96 -11.18 5.42 16.78
CA PHE A 96 -10.06 5.42 17.72
C PHE A 96 -9.75 6.86 18.14
N THR A 97 -9.93 7.16 19.42
CA THR A 97 -9.59 8.47 20.00
C THR A 97 -8.15 8.54 20.45
N ASP A 98 -7.51 7.38 20.60
CA ASP A 98 -6.13 7.21 21.02
C ASP A 98 -5.49 5.98 20.34
N ASP A 99 -4.24 5.68 20.64
CA ASP A 99 -3.58 4.45 20.19
C ASP A 99 -4.07 3.28 21.06
N VAL A 100 -5.13 2.62 20.61
CA VAL A 100 -5.78 1.50 21.30
C VAL A 100 -4.95 0.25 21.16
N GLN A 101 -4.59 -0.37 22.30
CA GLN A 101 -4.02 -1.71 22.32
C GLN A 101 -5.13 -2.70 22.67
N PHE A 102 -5.35 -3.67 21.79
CA PHE A 102 -6.22 -4.79 22.11
C PHE A 102 -5.47 -5.76 23.03
N PRO A 103 -6.13 -6.34 24.05
CA PRO A 103 -5.55 -7.42 24.86
C PRO A 103 -5.11 -8.60 23.98
N ASP A 104 -4.06 -9.33 24.38
CA ASP A 104 -3.59 -10.51 23.65
C ASP A 104 -4.69 -11.55 23.47
N GLU A 105 -5.53 -11.73 24.50
CA GLU A 105 -6.70 -12.61 24.47
C GLU A 105 -7.99 -11.78 24.62
N LEU A 106 -8.85 -11.79 23.62
CA LEU A 106 -10.23 -11.35 23.69
C LEU A 106 -11.16 -12.58 23.72
N PRO A 107 -12.37 -12.46 24.33
CA PRO A 107 -13.38 -13.52 24.22
C PRO A 107 -13.66 -13.86 22.73
N PRO A 108 -13.76 -15.16 22.39
CA PRO A 108 -13.88 -15.59 20.97
C PRO A 108 -15.08 -15.01 20.23
N ASP A 109 -16.15 -14.67 20.94
CA ASP A 109 -17.38 -14.08 20.38
C ASP A 109 -17.26 -12.61 20.02
N ILE A 110 -16.26 -11.89 20.55
CA ILE A 110 -15.97 -10.49 20.21
C ILE A 110 -14.59 -10.29 19.56
N ASP A 111 -13.78 -11.32 19.41
CA ASP A 111 -12.40 -11.17 18.88
C ASP A 111 -12.38 -10.57 17.47
N ASN A 112 -13.43 -10.80 16.69
CA ASN A 112 -13.59 -10.18 15.37
C ASN A 112 -13.62 -8.65 15.39
N ILE A 113 -13.75 -8.01 16.56
CA ILE A 113 -13.71 -6.54 16.66
C ILE A 113 -12.33 -5.95 16.35
N ARG A 114 -11.25 -6.73 16.55
CA ARG A 114 -9.87 -6.33 16.16
C ARG A 114 -9.76 -6.03 14.68
N TYR A 115 -10.59 -6.67 13.87
CA TYR A 115 -10.56 -6.65 12.42
C TYR A 115 -11.65 -5.75 11.82
N GLN A 116 -12.40 -5.03 12.67
CA GLN A 116 -13.41 -4.09 12.19
C GLN A 116 -12.75 -2.78 11.75
N ASN A 117 -13.43 -2.10 10.83
CA ASN A 117 -12.97 -0.82 10.34
C ASN A 117 -12.86 0.22 11.42
N GLY A 118 -11.77 0.97 11.36
CA GLY A 118 -11.56 2.07 12.27
C GLY A 118 -11.13 3.36 11.59
N LEU A 119 -11.62 4.46 12.14
CA LEU A 119 -11.22 5.82 11.85
C LEU A 119 -10.47 6.38 13.04
N LYS A 120 -9.33 7.05 12.83
CA LYS A 120 -8.72 7.85 13.90
C LYS A 120 -9.53 9.14 14.04
N PHE A 121 -9.98 9.42 15.27
CA PHE A 121 -10.70 10.65 15.60
C PHE A 121 -9.76 11.85 15.39
N ASP A 122 -10.22 12.87 14.69
CA ASP A 122 -9.42 14.07 14.42
C ASP A 122 -10.16 15.30 14.93
N VAL A 123 -9.68 15.85 16.05
CA VAL A 123 -10.26 17.04 16.67
C VAL A 123 -9.97 18.32 15.87
N PHE A 124 -8.82 18.40 15.17
CA PHE A 124 -8.42 19.58 14.42
C PHE A 124 -9.14 19.71 13.07
N TYR A 125 -9.51 18.55 12.48
CA TYR A 125 -10.27 18.48 11.22
C TYR A 125 -11.61 17.79 11.41
N PHE A 126 -12.28 18.10 12.51
CA PHE A 126 -13.48 17.42 12.97
C PHE A 126 -14.60 17.35 11.91
N ASP A 127 -14.88 18.45 11.20
CA ASP A 127 -15.90 18.46 10.14
C ASP A 127 -15.55 17.49 9.00
N ARG A 128 -14.28 17.43 8.61
CA ARG A 128 -13.81 16.47 7.60
C ARG A 128 -13.88 15.03 8.10
N PHE A 129 -13.59 14.82 9.38
CA PHE A 129 -13.72 13.51 10.02
C PHE A 129 -15.18 13.04 10.00
N ILE A 130 -16.15 13.91 10.37
CA ILE A 130 -17.57 13.59 10.33
C ILE A 130 -18.07 13.35 8.90
N ASP A 131 -17.66 14.18 7.94
CA ASP A 131 -18.01 13.97 6.53
C ASP A 131 -17.43 12.65 6.00
N HIS A 132 -16.23 12.29 6.43
CA HIS A 132 -15.59 11.03 6.07
C HIS A 132 -16.28 9.82 6.71
N LEU A 133 -16.67 9.92 8.00
CA LEU A 133 -17.44 8.92 8.71
C LEU A 133 -18.77 8.65 7.99
N ILE A 134 -19.54 9.70 7.69
CA ILE A 134 -20.84 9.59 7.02
C ILE A 134 -20.69 9.02 5.61
N SER A 135 -19.76 9.58 4.82
CA SER A 135 -19.68 9.26 3.39
C SER A 135 -19.08 7.88 3.09
N ASN A 136 -18.21 7.38 3.97
CA ASN A 136 -17.42 6.19 3.68
C ASN A 136 -17.68 5.00 4.60
N PHE A 137 -18.28 5.23 5.78
CA PHE A 137 -18.46 4.18 6.78
C PHE A 137 -19.92 3.93 7.15
N MET A 138 -20.78 4.97 7.16
CA MET A 138 -22.19 4.80 7.52
C MET A 138 -23.01 4.26 6.35
N VAL A 139 -23.97 3.40 6.66
CA VAL A 139 -24.97 2.88 5.72
C VAL A 139 -26.29 3.62 6.00
N SER A 140 -26.92 4.19 4.98
CA SER A 140 -28.26 4.80 5.09
C SER A 140 -29.36 3.80 4.71
N GLU A 141 -30.54 3.90 5.34
CA GLU A 141 -31.72 3.06 5.03
C GLU A 141 -32.30 3.28 3.62
N GLU A 142 -31.87 4.30 2.88
CA GLU A 142 -32.19 4.44 1.45
C GLU A 142 -31.50 3.38 0.57
N THR A 143 -31.13 2.26 1.15
CA THR A 143 -30.67 1.09 0.39
C THR A 143 -31.83 0.57 -0.44
N ARG A 144 -31.65 0.61 -1.77
CA ARG A 144 -32.48 -0.02 -2.80
C ARG A 144 -33.08 -1.33 -2.29
N SER A 145 -34.35 -1.57 -2.60
CA SER A 145 -35.00 -2.86 -2.33
C SER A 145 -34.11 -4.01 -2.82
N GLU A 146 -34.06 -5.14 -2.13
CA GLU A 146 -33.26 -6.31 -2.53
C GLU A 146 -33.45 -6.70 -4.00
N SER A 147 -34.65 -6.50 -4.55
CA SER A 147 -34.97 -6.77 -5.97
C SER A 147 -34.29 -5.83 -6.97
N ASP A 148 -33.88 -4.63 -6.55
CA ASP A 148 -33.17 -3.70 -7.43
C ASP A 148 -31.65 -3.85 -7.30
N ALA A 149 -31.14 -4.29 -6.13
CA ALA A 149 -29.74 -4.62 -5.94
C ALA A 149 -29.33 -5.84 -6.79
N GLU A 150 -30.19 -6.85 -6.93
CA GLU A 150 -29.90 -8.01 -7.77
C GLU A 150 -29.70 -7.68 -9.25
N LYS A 151 -30.32 -6.63 -9.76
CA LYS A 151 -30.15 -6.18 -11.16
C LYS A 151 -28.75 -5.63 -11.45
N ASP A 152 -28.00 -5.24 -10.43
CA ASP A 152 -26.63 -4.73 -10.56
C ASP A 152 -25.61 -5.87 -10.75
N PHE A 153 -26.03 -7.14 -10.59
CA PHE A 153 -25.17 -8.30 -10.71
C PHE A 153 -25.61 -9.21 -11.87
N ILE A 154 -24.67 -9.62 -12.67
CA ILE A 154 -24.86 -10.70 -13.65
C ILE A 154 -24.33 -11.97 -13.02
N ILE A 155 -25.25 -12.85 -12.57
CA ILE A 155 -24.94 -14.13 -11.95
C ILE A 155 -25.44 -15.24 -12.85
N ILE A 156 -24.59 -16.22 -13.16
CA ILE A 156 -24.93 -17.42 -13.90
C ILE A 156 -24.69 -18.61 -13.00
N GLN A 157 -25.75 -19.30 -12.61
CA GLN A 157 -25.75 -20.33 -11.58
C GLN A 157 -25.32 -19.73 -10.22
N ASP A 158 -24.12 -20.01 -9.76
CA ASP A 158 -23.50 -19.53 -8.52
C ASP A 158 -22.24 -18.67 -8.77
N VAL A 159 -21.96 -18.34 -10.06
CA VAL A 159 -20.81 -17.53 -10.46
C VAL A 159 -21.26 -16.09 -10.72
N LEU A 160 -20.70 -15.14 -9.98
CA LEU A 160 -20.85 -13.71 -10.26
C LEU A 160 -19.94 -13.34 -11.44
N VAL A 161 -20.53 -13.20 -12.62
CA VAL A 161 -19.80 -12.93 -13.86
C VAL A 161 -19.42 -11.46 -14.00
N LYS A 162 -20.30 -10.55 -13.56
CA LYS A 162 -20.06 -9.11 -13.68
C LYS A 162 -20.94 -8.29 -12.75
N TYR A 163 -20.35 -7.25 -12.17
CA TYR A 163 -21.05 -6.14 -11.53
C TYR A 163 -21.24 -5.00 -12.53
N VAL A 164 -22.49 -4.54 -12.71
CA VAL A 164 -22.86 -3.46 -13.62
C VAL A 164 -23.44 -2.24 -12.90
N GLY A 165 -23.51 -2.30 -11.56
CA GLY A 165 -23.98 -1.22 -10.73
C GLY A 165 -22.98 -0.08 -10.57
N ASN A 166 -23.35 0.93 -9.78
CA ASN A 166 -22.56 2.14 -9.55
C ASN A 166 -22.53 2.54 -8.06
N ALA A 167 -22.80 1.59 -7.17
CA ALA A 167 -22.82 1.85 -5.74
C ALA A 167 -21.41 2.00 -5.15
N ARG A 168 -21.28 2.78 -4.06
CA ARG A 168 -20.02 2.90 -3.32
C ARG A 168 -19.85 1.77 -2.31
N ILE A 169 -20.95 1.27 -1.78
CA ILE A 169 -21.00 0.12 -0.87
C ILE A 169 -21.71 -0.99 -1.63
N VAL A 170 -21.04 -2.14 -1.77
CA VAL A 170 -21.55 -3.27 -2.54
C VAL A 170 -21.59 -4.50 -1.64
N SER A 171 -22.78 -5.08 -1.49
CA SER A 171 -22.98 -6.38 -0.85
C SER A 171 -23.24 -7.42 -1.94
N ILE A 172 -22.38 -8.41 -2.05
CA ILE A 172 -22.53 -9.51 -3.01
C ILE A 172 -23.68 -10.39 -2.55
N PRO A 173 -24.59 -10.86 -3.46
CA PRO A 173 -25.70 -11.74 -3.11
C PRO A 173 -25.22 -13.06 -2.49
N SER A 174 -25.98 -13.58 -1.52
CA SER A 174 -25.61 -14.77 -0.73
C SER A 174 -25.64 -16.11 -1.50
N ASN A 175 -26.21 -16.12 -2.71
CA ASN A 175 -26.21 -17.27 -3.60
C ASN A 175 -24.92 -17.40 -4.44
N VAL A 176 -23.99 -16.45 -4.33
CA VAL A 176 -22.70 -16.48 -5.05
C VAL A 176 -21.72 -17.38 -4.32
N ARG A 177 -21.11 -18.32 -5.04
CA ARG A 177 -20.01 -19.15 -4.57
C ARG A 177 -18.68 -18.79 -5.21
N VAL A 178 -18.70 -18.28 -6.44
CA VAL A 178 -17.52 -17.89 -7.19
C VAL A 178 -17.64 -16.44 -7.63
N ILE A 179 -16.66 -15.62 -7.29
CA ILE A 179 -16.52 -14.28 -7.87
C ILE A 179 -15.68 -14.43 -9.13
N GLY A 180 -16.34 -14.34 -10.28
CA GLY A 180 -15.77 -14.67 -11.57
C GLY A 180 -14.71 -13.70 -12.04
N ARG A 181 -13.98 -14.11 -13.06
CA ARG A 181 -12.90 -13.35 -13.71
C ARG A 181 -13.37 -11.95 -14.13
N ASN A 182 -12.62 -10.91 -13.71
CA ASN A 182 -12.91 -9.51 -13.99
C ASN A 182 -14.28 -9.00 -13.48
N ALA A 183 -14.95 -9.69 -12.57
CA ALA A 183 -16.32 -9.37 -12.13
C ALA A 183 -16.49 -7.91 -11.67
N PHE A 184 -15.51 -7.37 -10.93
CA PHE A 184 -15.47 -5.97 -10.46
C PHE A 184 -14.31 -5.17 -11.04
N LYS A 185 -13.64 -5.66 -12.07
CA LYS A 185 -12.46 -4.96 -12.62
C LYS A 185 -12.77 -3.51 -13.00
N ASN A 186 -11.90 -2.58 -12.55
CA ASN A 186 -12.02 -1.13 -12.75
C ASN A 186 -13.23 -0.48 -12.06
N GLN A 187 -13.80 -1.08 -11.04
CA GLN A 187 -14.85 -0.47 -10.22
C GLN A 187 -14.24 0.55 -9.24
N THR A 188 -13.88 1.71 -9.78
CA THR A 188 -13.10 2.74 -9.06
C THR A 188 -13.90 3.54 -8.03
N LYS A 189 -15.21 3.32 -7.90
CA LYS A 189 -16.08 4.03 -6.96
C LYS A 189 -16.38 3.24 -5.70
N ILE A 190 -16.15 1.93 -5.70
CA ILE A 190 -16.47 1.06 -4.56
C ILE A 190 -15.50 1.38 -3.42
N THR A 191 -16.04 1.78 -2.28
CA THR A 191 -15.29 2.08 -1.06
C THR A 191 -15.44 0.99 0.00
N LYS A 192 -16.50 0.18 -0.09
CA LYS A 192 -16.74 -0.97 0.80
C LYS A 192 -17.27 -2.16 0.01
N MET A 193 -16.70 -3.33 0.23
CA MET A 193 -17.13 -4.59 -0.34
C MET A 193 -17.50 -5.55 0.79
N ILE A 194 -18.69 -6.15 0.69
CA ILE A 194 -19.15 -7.17 1.61
C ILE A 194 -19.27 -8.48 0.82
N ILE A 195 -18.39 -9.43 1.14
CA ILE A 195 -18.35 -10.77 0.53
C ILE A 195 -19.09 -11.72 1.49
N PRO A 196 -20.19 -12.36 1.06
CA PRO A 196 -21.00 -13.20 1.94
C PRO A 196 -20.34 -14.56 2.22
N GLU A 197 -20.76 -15.20 3.29
CA GLU A 197 -20.47 -16.61 3.52
C GLU A 197 -21.01 -17.46 2.35
N GLY A 198 -20.25 -18.50 1.97
CA GLY A 198 -20.53 -19.34 0.82
C GLY A 198 -19.66 -19.05 -0.40
N VAL A 199 -18.99 -17.88 -0.47
CA VAL A 199 -18.00 -17.61 -1.51
C VAL A 199 -16.73 -18.43 -1.21
N GLU A 200 -16.37 -19.31 -2.14
CA GLU A 200 -15.24 -20.25 -2.03
C GLU A 200 -14.05 -19.83 -2.88
N GLU A 201 -14.30 -19.08 -3.96
CA GLU A 201 -13.28 -18.71 -4.95
C GLU A 201 -13.43 -17.27 -5.43
N ILE A 202 -12.30 -16.58 -5.51
CA ILE A 202 -12.16 -15.28 -6.18
C ILE A 202 -11.22 -15.47 -7.36
N GLN A 203 -11.73 -15.35 -8.57
CA GLN A 203 -10.99 -15.64 -9.80
C GLN A 203 -10.10 -14.49 -10.26
N GLU A 204 -9.31 -14.75 -11.32
CA GLU A 204 -8.34 -13.83 -11.90
C GLU A 204 -8.92 -12.43 -12.14
N SER A 205 -8.18 -11.41 -11.67
CA SER A 205 -8.51 -9.98 -11.86
C SER A 205 -9.89 -9.56 -11.34
N ALA A 206 -10.54 -10.35 -10.47
CA ALA A 206 -11.93 -10.11 -10.04
C ALA A 206 -12.16 -8.70 -9.50
N PHE A 207 -11.23 -8.15 -8.72
CA PHE A 207 -11.26 -6.79 -8.17
C PHE A 207 -10.10 -5.92 -8.66
N GLU A 208 -9.45 -6.27 -9.77
CA GLU A 208 -8.32 -5.51 -10.29
C GLU A 208 -8.70 -4.03 -10.49
N ARG A 209 -7.89 -3.12 -9.94
CA ARG A 209 -8.11 -1.66 -9.97
C ARG A 209 -9.38 -1.18 -9.26
N CYS A 210 -9.85 -1.86 -8.23
CA CYS A 210 -10.82 -1.32 -7.29
C CYS A 210 -10.11 -0.35 -6.32
N ILE A 211 -9.69 0.79 -6.86
CA ILE A 211 -8.71 1.71 -6.26
C ILE A 211 -9.15 2.40 -4.97
N GLN A 212 -10.44 2.37 -4.64
CA GLN A 212 -10.98 3.07 -3.48
C GLN A 212 -11.25 2.15 -2.28
N ILE A 213 -11.09 0.83 -2.42
CA ILE A 213 -11.30 -0.12 -1.32
C ILE A 213 -10.12 -0.01 -0.34
N PRO A 214 -10.34 0.42 0.92
CA PRO A 214 -9.26 0.59 1.89
C PRO A 214 -8.91 -0.70 2.64
N TYR A 215 -9.83 -1.63 2.71
CA TYR A 215 -9.69 -2.91 3.41
C TYR A 215 -10.61 -3.95 2.81
N ILE A 216 -10.27 -5.22 2.99
CA ILE A 216 -11.09 -6.35 2.64
C ILE A 216 -11.01 -7.44 3.71
N THR A 217 -12.16 -8.02 4.03
CA THR A 217 -12.29 -9.19 4.88
C THR A 217 -12.92 -10.31 4.08
N PHE A 218 -12.51 -11.54 4.33
CA PHE A 218 -12.96 -12.69 3.58
C PHE A 218 -13.86 -13.59 4.44
N PRO A 219 -14.91 -14.20 3.84
CA PRO A 219 -15.75 -15.17 4.52
C PRO A 219 -14.95 -16.43 4.86
N LYS A 220 -15.37 -17.18 5.88
CA LYS A 220 -14.72 -18.44 6.28
C LYS A 220 -14.72 -19.50 5.18
N SER A 221 -15.64 -19.41 4.24
CA SER A 221 -15.77 -20.32 3.10
C SER A 221 -14.71 -20.13 2.01
N LEU A 222 -13.98 -18.98 1.97
CA LEU A 222 -13.04 -18.69 0.91
C LEU A 222 -11.80 -19.59 1.01
N ILE A 223 -11.45 -20.26 -0.09
CA ILE A 223 -10.35 -21.22 -0.20
C ILE A 223 -9.25 -20.71 -1.14
N PHE A 224 -9.61 -19.95 -2.18
CA PHE A 224 -8.71 -19.58 -3.27
C PHE A 224 -8.86 -18.11 -3.67
N ILE A 225 -7.71 -17.43 -3.82
CA ILE A 225 -7.61 -16.09 -4.40
C ILE A 225 -6.74 -16.17 -5.64
N GLY A 226 -7.32 -15.92 -6.81
CA GLY A 226 -6.68 -16.06 -8.12
C GLY A 226 -5.70 -14.93 -8.47
N ASP A 227 -5.04 -15.11 -9.61
CA ASP A 227 -4.07 -14.17 -10.13
C ASP A 227 -4.64 -12.77 -10.29
N LYS A 228 -3.89 -11.76 -9.86
CA LYS A 228 -4.28 -10.33 -9.98
C LYS A 228 -5.62 -9.98 -9.35
N ALA A 229 -6.19 -10.84 -8.49
CA ALA A 229 -7.54 -10.64 -7.95
C ALA A 229 -7.75 -9.24 -7.37
N PHE A 230 -6.79 -8.69 -6.63
CA PHE A 230 -6.80 -7.34 -6.06
C PHE A 230 -5.64 -6.46 -6.59
N CYS A 231 -5.08 -6.82 -7.74
CA CYS A 231 -3.97 -6.08 -8.33
C CYS A 231 -4.34 -4.60 -8.55
N ARG A 232 -3.44 -3.68 -8.16
CA ARG A 232 -3.64 -2.23 -8.27
C ARG A 232 -4.80 -1.65 -7.44
N CYS A 233 -5.17 -2.30 -6.36
CA CYS A 233 -6.04 -1.73 -5.34
C CYS A 233 -5.21 -0.76 -4.47
N TYR A 234 -4.87 0.42 -5.01
CA TYR A 234 -3.88 1.34 -4.44
C TYR A 234 -4.20 1.83 -3.02
N ASN A 235 -5.48 1.87 -2.63
CA ASN A 235 -5.89 2.28 -1.30
C ASN A 235 -6.02 1.12 -0.31
N LEU A 236 -5.86 -0.13 -0.76
CA LEU A 236 -5.96 -1.30 0.09
C LEU A 236 -4.82 -1.30 1.11
N ALA A 237 -5.17 -1.00 2.37
CA ALA A 237 -4.23 -0.87 3.48
C ALA A 237 -4.25 -2.07 4.44
N TYR A 238 -5.35 -2.83 4.42
CA TYR A 238 -5.54 -3.96 5.30
C TYR A 238 -6.28 -5.11 4.61
N VAL A 239 -5.81 -6.32 4.84
CA VAL A 239 -6.39 -7.57 4.37
C VAL A 239 -6.46 -8.54 5.55
N ALA A 240 -7.65 -9.08 5.83
CA ALA A 240 -7.83 -10.14 6.82
C ALA A 240 -8.15 -11.46 6.10
N PHE A 241 -7.17 -12.35 6.05
CA PHE A 241 -7.37 -13.71 5.54
C PHE A 241 -8.16 -14.55 6.56
N ASN A 242 -9.07 -15.37 6.05
CA ASN A 242 -9.80 -16.33 6.87
C ASN A 242 -8.92 -17.56 7.19
N GLU A 243 -9.37 -18.42 8.09
CA GLU A 243 -8.63 -19.61 8.52
C GLU A 243 -8.50 -20.72 7.47
N ASN A 244 -9.36 -20.74 6.45
CA ASN A 244 -9.46 -21.83 5.46
C ASN A 244 -8.84 -21.48 4.10
N LEU A 245 -8.31 -20.27 3.93
CA LEU A 245 -7.64 -19.86 2.69
C LEU A 245 -6.39 -20.71 2.48
N LYS A 246 -6.27 -21.35 1.29
CA LYS A 246 -5.19 -22.26 0.96
C LYS A 246 -4.22 -21.72 -0.06
N GLU A 247 -4.66 -20.87 -0.96
CA GLU A 247 -3.83 -20.44 -2.09
C GLU A 247 -4.04 -18.97 -2.45
N ILE A 248 -2.93 -18.28 -2.74
CA ILE A 248 -2.89 -16.90 -3.22
C ILE A 248 -2.07 -16.87 -4.52
N GLY A 249 -2.72 -16.47 -5.62
CA GLY A 249 -2.17 -16.47 -6.99
C GLY A 249 -1.19 -15.34 -7.29
N ASP A 250 -0.69 -15.34 -8.52
CA ASP A 250 0.31 -14.38 -9.03
C ASP A 250 -0.25 -12.95 -9.04
N GLU A 251 0.55 -12.01 -8.51
CA GLU A 251 0.17 -10.59 -8.38
C GLU A 251 -1.20 -10.37 -7.72
N ALA A 252 -1.73 -11.34 -6.93
CA ALA A 252 -3.06 -11.25 -6.35
C ALA A 252 -3.29 -9.93 -5.59
N PHE A 253 -2.28 -9.45 -4.90
CA PHE A 253 -2.25 -8.15 -4.21
C PHE A 253 -1.16 -7.22 -4.79
N GLY A 254 -0.74 -7.46 -6.03
CA GLY A 254 0.28 -6.66 -6.69
C GLY A 254 -0.10 -5.18 -6.76
N PHE A 255 0.85 -4.27 -6.52
CA PHE A 255 0.65 -2.82 -6.51
C PHE A 255 -0.35 -2.31 -5.44
N CYS A 256 -0.57 -3.05 -4.35
CA CYS A 256 -1.31 -2.59 -3.19
C CYS A 256 -0.39 -1.79 -2.26
N GLY A 257 0.02 -0.60 -2.70
CA GLY A 257 1.09 0.20 -2.09
C GLY A 257 0.83 0.70 -0.66
N LYS A 258 -0.38 0.55 -0.12
CA LYS A 258 -0.71 0.91 1.27
C LYS A 258 -0.72 -0.27 2.24
N LEU A 259 -0.60 -1.52 1.75
CA LEU A 259 -0.48 -2.69 2.63
C LEU A 259 0.78 -2.58 3.48
N LYS A 260 0.65 -2.77 4.80
CA LYS A 260 1.76 -2.65 5.75
C LYS A 260 2.20 -3.98 6.32
N ASN A 261 1.25 -4.80 6.75
CA ASN A 261 1.48 -6.08 7.41
C ASN A 261 0.58 -7.13 6.79
N ILE A 262 1.07 -8.34 6.66
CA ILE A 262 0.32 -9.50 6.15
C ILE A 262 0.41 -10.61 7.17
N PHE A 263 -0.74 -11.05 7.67
CA PHE A 263 -0.86 -12.23 8.51
C PHE A 263 -1.34 -13.41 7.66
N LEU A 264 -0.58 -14.51 7.68
CA LEU A 264 -0.89 -15.75 6.97
C LEU A 264 -1.52 -16.75 7.93
N ASN A 265 -2.67 -17.29 7.55
CA ASN A 265 -3.44 -18.24 8.34
C ASN A 265 -2.75 -19.63 8.41
N LYS A 266 -3.33 -20.52 9.24
CA LYS A 266 -2.78 -21.86 9.48
C LYS A 266 -2.89 -22.81 8.28
N ASP A 267 -3.93 -22.67 7.45
CA ASP A 267 -4.23 -23.59 6.35
C ASP A 267 -3.68 -23.12 5.00
N LEU A 268 -2.95 -21.99 4.97
CA LEU A 268 -2.35 -21.48 3.74
C LEU A 268 -1.19 -22.38 3.30
N GLU A 269 -1.35 -23.00 2.13
CA GLU A 269 -0.43 -23.97 1.54
C GLU A 269 0.47 -23.35 0.45
N ASN A 270 -0.08 -22.39 -0.34
CA ASN A 270 0.60 -21.83 -1.49
C ASN A 270 0.46 -20.30 -1.57
N ILE A 271 1.59 -19.64 -1.84
CA ILE A 271 1.66 -18.21 -2.19
C ILE A 271 2.52 -18.09 -3.44
N ALA A 272 1.96 -17.50 -4.49
CA ALA A 272 2.75 -17.23 -5.68
C ALA A 272 3.87 -16.21 -5.36
N PRO A 273 5.08 -16.36 -5.94
CA PRO A 273 6.22 -15.51 -5.65
C PRO A 273 5.96 -14.01 -5.86
N THR A 274 5.06 -13.68 -6.79
CA THR A 274 4.71 -12.30 -7.15
C THR A 274 3.48 -11.78 -6.41
N ALA A 275 2.82 -12.58 -5.56
CA ALA A 275 1.52 -12.26 -4.94
C ALA A 275 1.45 -10.85 -4.31
N PHE A 276 2.54 -10.39 -3.70
CA PHE A 276 2.66 -9.09 -3.03
C PHE A 276 3.68 -8.16 -3.69
N ASN A 277 3.95 -8.30 -4.99
CA ASN A 277 4.87 -7.43 -5.70
C ASN A 277 4.36 -5.99 -5.77
N ASN A 278 5.28 -5.01 -5.65
CA ASN A 278 4.96 -3.58 -5.65
C ASN A 278 4.04 -3.13 -4.48
N CYS A 279 4.14 -3.80 -3.33
CA CYS A 279 3.53 -3.39 -2.07
C CYS A 279 4.52 -2.51 -1.28
N SER A 280 4.74 -1.29 -1.75
CA SER A 280 5.84 -0.40 -1.32
C SER A 280 5.81 0.03 0.16
N GLN A 281 4.72 -0.20 0.89
CA GLN A 281 4.64 0.05 2.33
C GLN A 281 4.65 -1.24 3.17
N LEU A 282 4.78 -2.42 2.55
CA LEU A 282 4.80 -3.68 3.28
C LEU A 282 6.08 -3.80 4.10
N MET A 283 5.93 -3.92 5.43
CA MET A 283 7.03 -3.93 6.40
C MET A 283 7.34 -5.31 6.94
N GLU A 284 6.33 -6.17 7.12
CA GLU A 284 6.51 -7.48 7.72
C GLU A 284 5.44 -8.48 7.28
N PHE A 285 5.83 -9.75 7.30
CA PHE A 285 4.93 -10.90 7.30
C PHE A 285 4.85 -11.47 8.71
N SER A 286 3.70 -12.02 9.05
CA SER A 286 3.50 -12.88 10.21
C SER A 286 2.72 -14.11 9.81
N VAL A 287 2.91 -15.22 10.51
CA VAL A 287 2.35 -16.53 10.17
C VAL A 287 1.77 -17.14 11.43
N SER A 288 0.64 -17.83 11.32
CA SER A 288 0.06 -18.62 12.41
C SER A 288 1.07 -19.67 12.89
N GLU A 289 1.16 -19.88 14.20
CA GLU A 289 2.02 -20.91 14.79
C GLU A 289 1.68 -22.32 14.32
N ASP A 290 0.42 -22.54 13.91
CA ASP A 290 -0.09 -23.82 13.39
C ASP A 290 0.10 -24.00 11.87
N ASN A 291 0.73 -23.07 11.17
CA ASN A 291 0.98 -23.22 9.74
C ASN A 291 2.14 -24.20 9.50
N GLU A 292 1.91 -25.21 8.65
CA GLU A 292 2.87 -26.27 8.35
C GLU A 292 3.68 -26.02 7.06
N CYS A 293 3.40 -24.96 6.32
CA CYS A 293 4.03 -24.65 5.03
C CYS A 293 5.00 -23.48 5.08
N PHE A 294 4.73 -22.52 5.97
CA PHE A 294 5.50 -21.27 6.07
C PHE A 294 5.94 -20.99 7.50
N SER A 295 7.02 -20.25 7.60
CA SER A 295 7.53 -19.67 8.85
C SER A 295 8.03 -18.24 8.61
N VAL A 296 8.18 -17.47 9.68
CA VAL A 296 8.70 -16.10 9.63
C VAL A 296 9.89 -15.97 10.56
N HIS A 297 10.90 -15.31 10.07
CA HIS A 297 12.03 -14.86 10.88
C HIS A 297 12.34 -13.41 10.51
N ASP A 298 12.33 -12.54 11.51
CA ASP A 298 12.62 -11.11 11.34
C ASP A 298 11.71 -10.42 10.31
N GLY A 299 10.41 -10.79 10.28
CA GLY A 299 9.42 -10.25 9.34
C GLY A 299 9.55 -10.72 7.90
N ILE A 300 10.52 -11.57 7.59
CA ILE A 300 10.75 -12.20 6.28
C ILE A 300 10.09 -13.57 6.25
N LEU A 301 9.41 -13.87 5.15
CA LEU A 301 8.71 -15.14 4.93
C LEU A 301 9.67 -16.20 4.40
N TYR A 302 9.60 -17.40 4.97
CA TYR A 302 10.35 -18.59 4.59
C TYR A 302 9.41 -19.78 4.40
N ASP A 303 9.89 -20.84 3.74
CA ASP A 303 9.27 -22.16 3.87
C ASP A 303 9.34 -22.65 5.33
N PHE A 304 8.53 -23.63 5.68
CA PHE A 304 8.43 -24.12 7.07
C PHE A 304 9.77 -24.52 7.69
N GLU A 305 10.64 -25.18 6.91
CA GLU A 305 11.95 -25.63 7.38
C GLU A 305 13.03 -24.54 7.35
N MET A 306 12.69 -23.32 6.95
CA MET A 306 13.63 -22.19 6.72
C MET A 306 14.79 -22.56 5.79
N LYS A 307 14.52 -23.39 4.79
CA LYS A 307 15.49 -23.73 3.74
C LYS A 307 15.41 -22.79 2.54
N MET A 308 14.24 -22.22 2.31
CA MET A 308 14.01 -21.24 1.24
C MET A 308 13.51 -19.90 1.82
N ALA A 309 14.21 -18.83 1.50
CA ALA A 309 13.68 -17.48 1.72
C ALA A 309 12.67 -17.19 0.61
N VAL A 310 11.38 -17.04 0.99
CA VAL A 310 10.25 -16.88 0.06
C VAL A 310 10.04 -15.43 -0.31
N ARG A 311 9.91 -14.55 0.70
CA ARG A 311 9.64 -13.13 0.43
C ARG A 311 10.12 -12.22 1.55
N CYS A 312 10.91 -11.21 1.20
CA CYS A 312 11.23 -10.06 2.03
C CYS A 312 10.24 -8.92 1.72
N PRO A 313 9.69 -8.24 2.72
CA PRO A 313 8.83 -7.08 2.49
C PRO A 313 9.58 -5.94 1.79
N GLU A 314 8.94 -5.24 0.83
CA GLU A 314 9.61 -4.16 0.07
C GLU A 314 10.01 -2.96 0.95
N ASN A 315 9.27 -2.69 2.03
CA ASN A 315 9.57 -1.64 3.01
C ASN A 315 10.19 -2.19 4.29
N TYR A 316 10.93 -3.30 4.17
CA TYR A 316 11.64 -3.89 5.30
C TYR A 316 12.46 -2.83 6.05
N ASN A 317 12.32 -2.80 7.40
CA ASN A 317 12.75 -1.65 8.20
C ASN A 317 14.20 -1.77 8.74
N HIS A 318 15.01 -2.64 8.15
CA HIS A 318 16.42 -2.78 8.52
C HIS A 318 17.31 -2.57 7.29
N ASP A 319 18.47 -1.97 7.53
CA ASP A 319 19.47 -1.73 6.49
C ASP A 319 20.24 -2.99 6.10
N VAL A 320 20.29 -3.97 7.02
CA VAL A 320 21.04 -5.23 6.86
C VAL A 320 20.15 -6.41 7.24
N VAL A 321 20.21 -7.46 6.43
CA VAL A 321 19.58 -8.76 6.70
C VAL A 321 20.64 -9.82 6.89
N GLU A 322 20.57 -10.61 7.98
CA GLU A 322 21.32 -11.85 8.13
C GLU A 322 20.35 -13.03 7.95
N LEU A 323 20.51 -13.77 6.84
CA LEU A 323 19.65 -14.92 6.59
C LEU A 323 19.99 -16.09 7.52
N PRO A 324 18.99 -16.87 7.99
CA PRO A 324 19.19 -18.07 8.78
C PRO A 324 20.18 -19.03 8.12
N ARG A 325 21.04 -19.68 8.91
CA ARG A 325 22.06 -20.61 8.39
C ARG A 325 21.49 -21.86 7.71
N THR A 326 20.20 -22.12 7.90
CA THR A 326 19.44 -23.21 7.28
C THR A 326 19.09 -22.92 5.83
N VAL A 327 19.06 -21.65 5.41
CA VAL A 327 18.67 -21.24 4.06
C VAL A 327 19.68 -21.75 3.04
N VAL A 328 19.18 -22.47 2.05
CA VAL A 328 19.93 -23.00 0.89
C VAL A 328 19.44 -22.43 -0.42
N THR A 329 18.24 -21.80 -0.44
CA THR A 329 17.64 -21.22 -1.65
C THR A 329 17.10 -19.83 -1.37
N ILE A 330 17.37 -18.89 -2.25
CA ILE A 330 16.65 -17.61 -2.32
C ILE A 330 15.62 -17.76 -3.43
N GLY A 331 14.34 -17.66 -3.05
CA GLY A 331 13.20 -17.85 -3.94
C GLY A 331 13.05 -16.74 -4.97
N GLU A 332 12.18 -16.98 -5.93
CA GLU A 332 11.83 -16.01 -6.98
C GLU A 332 11.27 -14.72 -6.37
N TRP A 333 11.74 -13.57 -6.85
CA TRP A 333 11.31 -12.23 -6.40
C TRP A 333 11.51 -11.97 -4.89
N CYS A 334 12.24 -12.82 -4.17
CA CYS A 334 12.35 -12.80 -2.70
C CYS A 334 12.73 -11.41 -2.16
N PHE A 335 13.81 -10.81 -2.64
CA PHE A 335 14.30 -9.49 -2.25
C PHE A 335 14.03 -8.43 -3.31
N SER A 336 13.02 -8.62 -4.16
CA SER A 336 12.68 -7.62 -5.18
C SER A 336 12.24 -6.32 -4.54
N ARG A 337 12.79 -5.19 -5.05
CA ARG A 337 12.47 -3.82 -4.66
C ARG A 337 12.66 -3.49 -3.17
N CYS A 338 13.53 -4.22 -2.47
CA CYS A 338 13.90 -3.92 -1.09
C CYS A 338 14.79 -2.66 -1.02
N MET A 339 14.17 -1.48 -1.21
CA MET A 339 14.90 -0.21 -1.42
C MET A 339 15.61 0.34 -0.18
N LYS A 340 15.29 -0.16 1.03
CA LYS A 340 15.99 0.24 2.26
C LYS A 340 17.19 -0.65 2.56
N LEU A 341 17.23 -1.85 1.97
CA LEU A 341 18.24 -2.84 2.26
C LEU A 341 19.58 -2.45 1.61
N ILE A 342 20.61 -2.32 2.42
CA ILE A 342 21.97 -1.94 1.99
C ILE A 342 22.88 -3.17 1.87
N ASP A 343 22.68 -4.18 2.75
CA ASP A 343 23.50 -5.38 2.77
C ASP A 343 22.70 -6.63 3.13
N ILE A 344 23.11 -7.76 2.57
CA ILE A 344 22.53 -9.09 2.87
C ILE A 344 23.67 -10.05 3.19
N VAL A 345 23.66 -10.57 4.41
CA VAL A 345 24.58 -11.61 4.84
C VAL A 345 24.02 -12.98 4.44
N LEU A 346 24.58 -13.54 3.37
CA LEU A 346 24.17 -14.82 2.83
C LEU A 346 24.81 -15.99 3.58
N PRO A 347 24.06 -17.09 3.85
CA PRO A 347 24.62 -18.25 4.52
C PRO A 347 25.62 -18.97 3.62
N ARG A 348 26.68 -19.54 4.24
CA ARG A 348 27.73 -20.26 3.50
C ARG A 348 27.23 -21.49 2.73
N ARG A 349 26.03 -22.00 3.08
CA ARG A 349 25.41 -23.17 2.45
C ARG A 349 24.43 -22.83 1.35
N LEU A 350 24.31 -21.54 0.98
CA LEU A 350 23.42 -21.13 -0.10
C LEU A 350 23.81 -21.84 -1.40
N GLU A 351 22.87 -22.53 -2.01
CA GLU A 351 23.06 -23.33 -3.21
C GLU A 351 22.39 -22.72 -4.44
N ASN A 352 21.19 -22.09 -4.25
CA ASN A 352 20.37 -21.63 -5.36
C ASN A 352 19.92 -20.20 -5.17
N VAL A 353 19.97 -19.43 -6.25
CA VAL A 353 19.37 -18.08 -6.37
C VAL A 353 18.45 -18.11 -7.58
N CYS A 354 17.14 -17.97 -7.31
CA CYS A 354 16.10 -18.06 -8.32
C CYS A 354 15.93 -16.76 -9.12
N SER A 355 15.06 -16.81 -10.13
CA SER A 355 14.77 -15.69 -11.03
C SER A 355 14.31 -14.45 -10.27
N HIS A 356 14.77 -13.28 -10.70
CA HIS A 356 14.40 -11.98 -10.17
C HIS A 356 14.58 -11.81 -8.64
N ALA A 357 15.38 -12.68 -8.00
CA ALA A 357 15.52 -12.71 -6.54
C ALA A 357 15.89 -11.35 -5.92
N PHE A 358 16.68 -10.53 -6.60
CA PHE A 358 17.11 -9.19 -6.16
C PHE A 358 16.69 -8.08 -7.15
N HIS A 359 15.63 -8.32 -7.94
CA HIS A 359 15.17 -7.39 -8.96
C HIS A 359 14.90 -5.99 -8.38
N ASP A 360 15.41 -4.95 -9.03
CA ASP A 360 15.26 -3.53 -8.62
C ASP A 360 15.73 -3.20 -7.19
N SER A 361 16.51 -4.05 -6.52
CA SER A 361 17.04 -3.75 -5.18
C SER A 361 18.31 -2.90 -5.26
N CYS A 362 18.15 -1.66 -5.71
CA CYS A 362 19.23 -0.77 -6.14
C CYS A 362 20.18 -0.30 -5.02
N ASN A 363 19.79 -0.42 -3.74
CA ASN A 363 20.60 0.05 -2.62
C ASN A 363 21.50 -1.03 -2.02
N ILE A 364 21.34 -2.31 -2.40
CA ILE A 364 22.27 -3.36 -2.01
C ILE A 364 23.64 -3.07 -2.66
N ALA A 365 24.63 -2.75 -1.83
CA ALA A 365 25.96 -2.34 -2.34
C ALA A 365 26.73 -3.52 -2.91
N SER A 366 26.65 -4.70 -2.28
CA SER A 366 27.34 -5.89 -2.73
C SER A 366 26.61 -7.17 -2.32
N LEU A 367 26.75 -8.20 -3.15
CA LEU A 367 26.28 -9.54 -2.88
C LEU A 367 27.48 -10.50 -2.84
N THR A 368 27.76 -11.08 -1.67
CA THR A 368 28.85 -12.02 -1.50
C THR A 368 28.35 -13.46 -1.63
N LEU A 369 28.71 -14.11 -2.72
CA LEU A 369 28.32 -15.50 -3.03
C LEU A 369 29.41 -16.48 -2.62
N GLY A 370 29.02 -17.51 -1.86
CA GLY A 370 29.91 -18.60 -1.45
C GLY A 370 30.18 -19.61 -2.57
N ASP A 371 31.19 -20.47 -2.36
CA ASP A 371 31.57 -21.54 -3.31
C ASP A 371 30.54 -22.69 -3.41
N SER A 372 29.48 -22.66 -2.56
CA SER A 372 28.40 -23.66 -2.53
C SER A 372 27.30 -23.44 -3.57
N ILE A 373 27.30 -22.30 -4.27
CA ILE A 373 26.29 -21.97 -5.29
C ILE A 373 26.36 -23.00 -6.43
N LYS A 374 25.21 -23.63 -6.70
CA LYS A 374 25.00 -24.62 -7.78
C LYS A 374 24.20 -24.00 -8.93
N GLU A 375 23.24 -23.15 -8.61
CA GLU A 375 22.38 -22.49 -9.58
C GLU A 375 22.23 -21.00 -9.24
N PHE A 376 22.33 -20.16 -10.26
CA PHE A 376 22.16 -18.73 -10.16
C PHE A 376 21.46 -18.23 -11.41
N ASP A 377 20.21 -17.81 -11.27
CA ASP A 377 19.49 -17.21 -12.39
C ASP A 377 19.98 -15.77 -12.59
N ILE A 378 20.39 -15.44 -13.79
CA ILE A 378 21.01 -14.15 -14.09
C ILE A 378 20.02 -12.99 -13.99
N SER A 379 18.72 -13.25 -14.18
CA SER A 379 17.64 -12.27 -13.99
C SER A 379 17.49 -11.81 -12.53
N ALA A 380 18.10 -12.55 -11.59
CA ALA A 380 18.18 -12.12 -10.19
C ALA A 380 18.80 -10.73 -10.03
N LEU A 381 19.66 -10.31 -10.97
CA LEU A 381 20.34 -9.01 -10.98
C LEU A 381 19.66 -7.99 -11.89
N ASP A 382 18.43 -8.23 -12.33
CA ASP A 382 17.71 -7.26 -13.15
C ASP A 382 17.41 -5.98 -12.35
N GLY A 383 17.58 -4.82 -13.00
CA GLY A 383 17.46 -3.51 -12.34
C GLY A 383 18.72 -3.06 -11.58
N TRP A 384 19.76 -3.90 -11.48
CA TRP A 384 21.06 -3.51 -10.92
C TRP A 384 21.81 -2.57 -11.87
N ASN A 385 22.80 -1.84 -11.33
CA ASN A 385 23.62 -0.89 -12.06
C ASN A 385 25.12 -1.02 -11.67
N ASP A 386 25.96 -0.19 -12.20
CA ASP A 386 27.42 -0.19 -12.02
C ASP A 386 27.91 0.10 -10.58
N ARG A 387 27.03 0.60 -9.71
CA ARG A 387 27.37 0.86 -8.28
C ARG A 387 27.35 -0.41 -7.44
N GLN A 388 26.72 -1.46 -7.93
CA GLN A 388 26.54 -2.72 -7.22
C GLN A 388 27.58 -3.75 -7.65
N ARG A 389 27.95 -4.64 -6.76
CA ARG A 389 28.99 -5.62 -7.00
C ARG A 389 28.56 -7.02 -6.58
N VAL A 390 28.96 -8.02 -7.35
CA VAL A 390 28.88 -9.43 -6.95
C VAL A 390 30.28 -9.92 -6.65
N ILE A 391 30.50 -10.35 -5.40
CA ILE A 391 31.78 -10.90 -4.92
C ILE A 391 31.63 -12.41 -4.87
N MET A 392 32.51 -13.14 -5.56
CA MET A 392 32.45 -14.57 -5.67
C MET A 392 33.66 -15.24 -5.02
N GLY A 393 33.44 -16.41 -4.42
CA GLY A 393 34.49 -17.21 -3.81
C GLY A 393 35.57 -17.69 -4.82
N ARG A 394 36.71 -18.11 -4.30
CA ARG A 394 37.84 -18.55 -5.16
C ARG A 394 37.55 -19.83 -5.96
N LYS A 395 36.70 -20.71 -5.44
CA LYS A 395 36.31 -22.01 -6.05
C LYS A 395 34.91 -21.96 -6.67
N PHE A 396 34.40 -20.74 -6.93
CA PHE A 396 33.08 -20.53 -7.50
C PHE A 396 32.95 -21.23 -8.87
N HIS A 397 31.73 -21.75 -9.16
CA HIS A 397 31.47 -22.50 -10.39
C HIS A 397 31.80 -21.69 -11.66
N PRO A 398 32.70 -22.17 -12.55
CA PRO A 398 33.25 -21.33 -13.63
C PRO A 398 32.20 -20.78 -14.60
N VAL A 399 31.16 -21.56 -14.94
CA VAL A 399 30.12 -21.17 -15.88
C VAL A 399 29.23 -20.09 -15.27
N ILE A 400 28.79 -20.27 -14.00
CA ILE A 400 27.96 -19.29 -13.28
C ILE A 400 28.77 -18.00 -13.10
N LYS A 401 30.05 -18.11 -12.71
CA LYS A 401 30.95 -16.96 -12.59
C LYS A 401 31.01 -16.16 -13.88
N TYR A 402 31.22 -16.83 -15.01
CA TYR A 402 31.27 -16.19 -16.32
C TYR A 402 29.96 -15.45 -16.66
N SER A 403 28.81 -16.10 -16.43
CA SER A 403 27.49 -15.47 -16.68
C SER A 403 27.27 -14.21 -15.84
N ILE A 404 27.60 -14.25 -14.54
CA ILE A 404 27.52 -13.09 -13.64
C ILE A 404 28.47 -11.97 -14.09
N GLU A 405 29.74 -12.32 -14.42
CA GLU A 405 30.72 -11.35 -14.90
C GLU A 405 30.29 -10.68 -16.21
N GLN A 406 29.66 -11.41 -17.14
CA GLN A 406 29.11 -10.82 -18.37
C GLN A 406 27.93 -9.87 -18.03
N ARG A 407 27.00 -10.32 -17.18
CA ARG A 407 25.88 -9.47 -16.75
C ARG A 407 26.37 -8.19 -16.08
N MET A 408 27.33 -8.28 -15.17
CA MET A 408 27.89 -7.09 -14.50
C MET A 408 28.62 -6.14 -15.47
N LYS A 409 29.18 -6.64 -16.57
CA LYS A 409 29.75 -5.80 -17.64
C LYS A 409 28.67 -5.11 -18.47
N GLU A 410 27.55 -5.78 -18.73
CA GLU A 410 26.38 -5.21 -19.41
C GLU A 410 25.69 -4.13 -18.57
N LEU A 411 25.79 -4.24 -17.24
CA LEU A 411 25.32 -3.25 -16.27
C LEU A 411 26.30 -2.07 -16.09
N ALA A 412 27.46 -2.09 -16.79
CA ALA A 412 28.39 -0.97 -16.82
C ALA A 412 27.68 0.32 -17.26
N PRO A 413 28.17 1.51 -16.90
CA PRO A 413 27.34 2.69 -16.72
C PRO A 413 26.34 2.86 -17.83
N VAL A 414 25.09 2.56 -17.54
CA VAL A 414 24.01 3.09 -18.36
C VAL A 414 24.22 4.59 -18.27
N GLU A 415 24.79 5.21 -19.32
CA GLU A 415 24.49 6.60 -19.55
C GLU A 415 23.03 6.77 -19.13
N ARG A 416 22.77 7.64 -18.16
CA ARG A 416 21.39 7.92 -17.70
C ARG A 416 20.61 8.43 -18.91
N LYS A 417 20.22 7.51 -19.81
CA LYS A 417 19.28 7.80 -20.87
C LYS A 417 17.95 7.98 -20.17
N VAL A 418 17.41 9.17 -20.22
CA VAL A 418 15.97 9.38 -20.00
C VAL A 418 15.28 8.43 -20.97
N ILE A 419 14.79 7.30 -20.44
CA ILE A 419 14.46 6.09 -21.20
C ILE A 419 13.44 6.43 -22.28
N GLY A 420 13.85 6.32 -23.54
CA GLY A 420 12.97 6.33 -24.70
C GLY A 420 12.56 7.68 -25.27
N TYR A 421 12.95 8.81 -24.70
CA TYR A 421 12.63 10.14 -25.22
C TYR A 421 13.91 10.90 -25.63
N GLN A 422 13.89 11.46 -26.83
CA GLN A 422 15.04 12.18 -27.37
C GLN A 422 15.30 13.51 -26.63
N PHE A 423 14.25 14.15 -26.10
CA PHE A 423 14.27 15.46 -25.48
C PHE A 423 13.66 15.46 -24.09
N CYS A 424 14.14 16.34 -23.20
CA CYS A 424 13.58 16.54 -21.87
C CYS A 424 13.53 18.02 -21.48
N LEU A 425 12.66 18.27 -20.47
CA LEU A 425 12.63 19.52 -19.70
C LEU A 425 13.36 19.30 -18.39
N VAL A 426 14.26 20.19 -18.02
CA VAL A 426 14.90 20.21 -16.71
C VAL A 426 14.42 21.45 -15.96
N LYS A 427 13.92 21.25 -14.75
CA LYS A 427 13.38 22.31 -13.89
C LYS A 427 14.17 22.41 -12.60
N THR A 428 14.47 23.62 -12.19
CA THR A 428 15.07 23.92 -10.88
C THR A 428 14.53 25.27 -10.37
N ALA A 429 14.61 25.52 -9.06
CA ALA A 429 14.11 26.72 -8.42
C ALA A 429 15.23 27.49 -7.73
N PHE A 430 15.13 28.83 -7.73
CA PHE A 430 16.07 29.76 -7.12
C PHE A 430 15.33 30.79 -6.25
N GLU A 431 16.04 31.38 -5.30
CA GLU A 431 15.52 32.47 -4.48
C GLU A 431 15.32 33.75 -5.31
N ALA A 432 16.27 34.03 -6.20
CA ALA A 432 16.29 35.26 -6.98
C ALA A 432 16.32 35.04 -8.49
N GLU A 433 15.70 35.96 -9.23
CA GLU A 433 15.67 35.92 -10.71
C GLU A 433 17.06 36.06 -11.33
N GLU A 434 17.94 36.84 -10.71
CA GLU A 434 19.31 37.03 -11.14
C GLU A 434 20.11 35.73 -11.14
N GLU A 435 19.88 34.85 -10.15
CA GLU A 435 20.50 33.53 -10.05
C GLU A 435 20.02 32.60 -11.15
N ALA A 436 18.70 32.54 -11.36
CA ALA A 436 18.09 31.75 -12.44
C ALA A 436 18.61 32.21 -13.83
N VAL A 437 18.72 33.52 -14.06
CA VAL A 437 19.27 34.08 -15.30
C VAL A 437 20.74 33.73 -15.44
N LYS A 438 21.53 33.82 -14.38
CA LYS A 438 22.97 33.47 -14.38
C LYS A 438 23.13 31.97 -14.72
N MET A 439 22.38 31.09 -14.06
CA MET A 439 22.43 29.66 -14.32
C MET A 439 22.05 29.33 -15.77
N ALA A 440 20.96 29.90 -16.27
CA ALA A 440 20.53 29.71 -17.65
C ALA A 440 21.60 30.13 -18.66
N LYS A 441 22.27 31.27 -18.43
CA LYS A 441 23.39 31.73 -19.30
C LYS A 441 24.54 30.75 -19.28
N MET A 442 24.97 30.32 -18.09
CA MET A 442 26.06 29.36 -17.97
C MET A 442 25.77 28.04 -18.66
N LEU A 443 24.55 27.52 -18.56
CA LEU A 443 24.13 26.31 -19.25
C LEU A 443 24.07 26.49 -20.78
N LEU A 444 23.63 27.65 -21.27
CA LEU A 444 23.62 28.01 -22.70
C LEU A 444 25.04 28.13 -23.24
N ASP A 445 25.95 28.82 -22.51
CA ASP A 445 27.35 29.03 -22.91
C ASP A 445 28.10 27.68 -23.02
N ASN A 446 27.74 26.69 -22.19
CA ASN A 446 28.28 25.33 -22.26
C ASN A 446 27.52 24.40 -23.24
N SER A 447 26.55 24.92 -24.01
CA SER A 447 25.75 24.15 -24.96
C SER A 447 25.02 22.96 -24.32
N LEU A 448 24.75 23.03 -23.02
CA LEU A 448 24.00 21.98 -22.27
C LEU A 448 22.51 22.12 -22.45
N ILE A 449 22.00 23.30 -22.73
CA ILE A 449 20.60 23.58 -23.00
C ILE A 449 20.45 24.45 -24.23
N VAL A 450 19.29 24.44 -24.88
CA VAL A 450 18.98 25.29 -26.02
C VAL A 450 18.23 26.55 -25.61
N SER A 451 17.45 26.48 -24.54
CA SER A 451 16.76 27.65 -23.97
C SER A 451 16.45 27.44 -22.49
N GLY A 452 16.37 28.55 -21.76
CA GLY A 452 15.91 28.62 -20.38
C GLY A 452 14.71 29.56 -20.27
N GLN A 453 13.61 29.08 -19.71
CA GLN A 453 12.41 29.86 -19.41
C GLN A 453 12.37 30.13 -17.90
N ILE A 454 12.16 31.39 -17.52
CA ILE A 454 12.19 31.83 -16.13
C ILE A 454 10.78 32.28 -15.73
N LYS A 455 10.27 31.76 -14.61
CA LYS A 455 8.93 32.04 -14.11
C LYS A 455 8.94 32.23 -12.61
N ARG A 456 8.36 33.32 -12.12
CA ARG A 456 8.12 33.52 -10.69
C ARG A 456 7.01 32.61 -10.20
N MET A 457 7.21 31.96 -9.07
CA MET A 457 6.24 31.09 -8.42
C MET A 457 6.22 31.32 -6.92
N ARG A 458 5.21 30.78 -6.26
CA ARG A 458 5.11 30.74 -4.81
C ARG A 458 5.14 29.30 -4.37
N SER A 459 6.11 28.96 -3.53
CA SER A 459 6.34 27.62 -3.04
C SER A 459 5.89 27.48 -1.59
N LEU A 460 5.19 26.38 -1.30
CA LEU A 460 4.88 25.97 0.05
C LEU A 460 5.48 24.57 0.25
N TYR A 461 6.36 24.44 1.23
CA TYR A 461 7.03 23.18 1.50
C TYR A 461 7.39 23.06 2.98
N MET A 462 7.64 21.82 3.42
CA MET A 462 8.12 21.55 4.78
C MET A 462 9.65 21.50 4.78
N TRP A 463 10.28 22.26 5.67
CA TRP A 463 11.71 22.21 5.90
C TRP A 463 11.97 22.20 7.40
N GLU A 464 12.72 21.22 7.91
CA GLU A 464 13.02 21.04 9.34
C GLU A 464 11.76 21.13 10.24
N ASP A 465 10.67 20.45 9.81
CA ASP A 465 9.34 20.44 10.45
C ASP A 465 8.60 21.79 10.48
N GLU A 466 9.10 22.82 9.77
CA GLU A 466 8.41 24.09 9.61
C GLU A 466 7.81 24.26 8.22
N LEU A 467 6.63 24.89 8.16
CA LEU A 467 5.98 25.24 6.89
C LEU A 467 6.60 26.51 6.32
N CYS A 468 7.41 26.36 5.30
CA CYS A 468 7.96 27.46 4.51
C CYS A 468 6.96 27.94 3.45
N ASN A 469 6.91 29.24 3.22
CA ASN A 469 6.01 29.87 2.24
C ASN A 469 6.76 31.05 1.58
N GLU A 470 7.43 30.73 0.48
CA GLU A 470 8.40 31.61 -0.14
C GLU A 470 8.05 31.92 -1.60
N ASN A 471 8.57 33.07 -2.08
CA ASN A 471 8.53 33.39 -3.48
C ASN A 471 9.83 32.90 -4.12
N GLU A 472 9.70 32.01 -5.09
CA GLU A 472 10.81 31.43 -5.81
C GLU A 472 10.74 31.72 -7.31
N VAL A 473 11.79 31.40 -8.00
CA VAL A 473 11.92 31.57 -9.45
C VAL A 473 12.28 30.24 -10.08
N GLU A 474 11.35 29.65 -10.83
CA GLU A 474 11.57 28.41 -11.59
C GLU A 474 12.35 28.72 -12.88
N LEU A 475 13.43 28.00 -13.11
CA LEU A 475 14.12 27.89 -14.38
C LEU A 475 13.71 26.57 -15.03
N THR A 476 13.11 26.63 -16.22
CA THR A 476 12.81 25.46 -17.06
C THR A 476 13.72 25.46 -18.29
N CYS A 477 14.51 24.40 -18.44
CA CYS A 477 15.48 24.24 -19.53
C CYS A 477 15.01 23.19 -20.53
N PHE A 478 15.31 23.39 -21.83
CA PHE A 478 15.09 22.41 -22.87
C PHE A 478 16.43 21.86 -23.35
N THR A 479 16.56 20.52 -23.36
CA THR A 479 17.79 19.85 -23.76
C THR A 479 17.52 18.48 -24.39
N GLU A 480 18.56 17.85 -24.94
CA GLU A 480 18.52 16.45 -25.30
C GLU A 480 18.64 15.58 -24.04
N SER A 481 17.86 14.52 -23.97
CA SER A 481 17.84 13.63 -22.79
C SER A 481 19.19 13.01 -22.46
N ARG A 482 20.05 12.82 -23.45
CA ARG A 482 21.42 12.33 -23.27
C ARG A 482 22.33 13.28 -22.49
N LEU A 483 22.00 14.58 -22.49
CA LEU A 483 22.78 15.62 -21.79
C LEU A 483 22.27 15.89 -20.37
N TYR A 484 21.20 15.25 -19.95
CA TYR A 484 20.65 15.45 -18.61
C TYR A 484 21.66 15.19 -17.49
N PRO A 485 22.50 14.14 -17.51
CA PRO A 485 23.49 13.91 -16.46
C PRO A 485 24.48 15.08 -16.31
N GLU A 486 24.92 15.65 -17.42
CA GLU A 486 25.84 16.79 -17.45
C GLU A 486 25.15 18.08 -16.96
N VAL A 487 23.88 18.27 -17.35
CA VAL A 487 23.04 19.37 -16.85
C VAL A 487 22.83 19.26 -15.34
N GLU A 488 22.51 18.05 -14.84
CA GLU A 488 22.32 17.76 -13.42
C GLU A 488 23.59 18.05 -12.61
N GLU A 489 24.73 17.56 -13.05
CA GLU A 489 26.02 17.79 -12.40
C GLU A 489 26.39 19.28 -12.40
N PHE A 490 26.16 19.94 -13.53
CA PHE A 490 26.45 21.38 -13.68
C PHE A 490 25.56 22.20 -12.74
N ILE A 491 24.25 21.96 -12.70
CA ILE A 491 23.34 22.68 -11.80
C ILE A 491 23.72 22.42 -10.34
N ASN A 492 23.91 21.17 -9.93
CA ASN A 492 24.28 20.82 -8.55
C ASN A 492 25.58 21.47 -8.09
N SER A 493 26.56 21.65 -8.99
CA SER A 493 27.85 22.24 -8.65
C SER A 493 27.83 23.78 -8.56
N HIS A 494 26.79 24.44 -9.09
CA HIS A 494 26.70 25.89 -9.18
C HIS A 494 25.42 26.48 -8.54
N HIS A 495 24.59 25.67 -7.96
CA HIS A 495 23.34 26.09 -7.32
C HIS A 495 23.61 26.75 -5.97
N SER A 496 22.80 27.76 -5.61
CA SER A 496 22.90 28.46 -4.32
C SER A 496 22.35 27.64 -3.15
N TYR A 497 21.39 26.74 -3.40
CA TYR A 497 20.82 25.87 -2.37
C TYR A 497 21.72 24.65 -2.14
N GLU A 498 21.88 24.27 -0.87
CA GLU A 498 22.55 23.03 -0.47
C GLU A 498 21.81 21.78 -1.00
N LEU A 499 20.47 21.82 -0.99
CA LEU A 499 19.58 20.84 -1.60
C LEU A 499 18.69 21.52 -2.64
N CYS A 500 19.11 21.51 -3.91
CA CYS A 500 18.30 22.10 -4.96
C CYS A 500 17.21 21.13 -5.47
N GLN A 501 16.02 21.67 -5.73
CA GLN A 501 15.00 20.96 -6.48
C GLN A 501 15.47 20.79 -7.92
N LEU A 502 15.58 19.53 -8.40
CA LEU A 502 15.92 19.24 -9.78
C LEU A 502 14.97 18.18 -10.33
N ILE A 503 14.19 18.54 -11.34
CA ILE A 503 13.19 17.68 -11.96
C ILE A 503 13.48 17.54 -13.43
N CYS A 504 13.61 16.30 -13.93
CA CYS A 504 13.69 16.00 -15.36
C CYS A 504 12.38 15.37 -15.84
N LEU A 505 11.75 16.01 -16.83
CA LEU A 505 10.50 15.57 -17.42
C LEU A 505 10.72 15.21 -18.89
N PRO A 506 10.36 14.00 -19.33
CA PRO A 506 10.49 13.63 -20.75
C PRO A 506 9.49 14.40 -21.60
N ILE A 507 9.90 14.80 -22.81
CA ILE A 507 9.02 15.39 -23.81
C ILE A 507 8.52 14.27 -24.72
N ILE A 508 7.23 13.92 -24.57
CA ILE A 508 6.60 12.82 -25.30
C ILE A 508 6.41 13.16 -26.78
N ASN A 509 5.97 14.38 -27.06
CA ASN A 509 5.76 14.87 -28.42
C ASN A 509 6.32 16.29 -28.57
N ILE A 510 7.00 16.55 -29.66
CA ILE A 510 7.60 17.82 -30.00
C ILE A 510 7.45 18.04 -31.52
N SER A 511 7.32 19.28 -31.96
CA SER A 511 7.33 19.56 -33.39
C SER A 511 8.71 19.32 -34.01
N ASP A 512 8.76 18.83 -35.24
CA ASP A 512 10.02 18.49 -35.91
C ASP A 512 11.00 19.69 -35.96
N GLY A 513 10.49 20.90 -36.19
CA GLY A 513 11.30 22.11 -36.22
C GLY A 513 11.92 22.46 -34.87
N PHE A 514 11.16 22.29 -33.78
CA PHE A 514 11.66 22.59 -32.44
C PHE A 514 12.63 21.50 -31.94
N GLY A 515 12.34 20.22 -32.23
CA GLY A 515 13.26 19.12 -31.94
C GLY A 515 14.59 19.26 -32.66
N LYS A 516 14.56 19.61 -33.96
CA LYS A 516 15.76 19.89 -34.72
C LYS A 516 16.56 21.06 -34.15
N TRP A 517 15.87 22.12 -33.74
CA TRP A 517 16.52 23.29 -33.13
C TRP A 517 17.24 22.90 -31.82
N ILE A 518 16.63 22.05 -30.95
CA ILE A 518 17.31 21.54 -29.75
C ILE A 518 18.59 20.83 -30.17
N SER A 519 18.51 19.84 -31.08
CA SER A 519 19.68 19.04 -31.49
C SER A 519 20.77 19.86 -32.19
N ASP A 520 20.41 20.92 -32.92
CA ASP A 520 21.36 21.76 -33.62
C ASP A 520 22.21 22.64 -32.68
N TYR A 521 21.71 22.93 -31.47
CA TYR A 521 22.33 23.84 -30.53
C TYR A 521 22.83 23.22 -29.22
N THR A 522 22.53 21.95 -28.95
CA THR A 522 23.02 21.24 -27.77
C THR A 522 24.16 20.28 -28.13
N GLY A 523 25.03 19.99 -27.17
CA GLY A 523 26.11 19.02 -27.29
C GLY A 523 27.23 19.38 -28.27
N LYS A 524 27.32 20.60 -28.70
CA LYS A 524 28.47 21.09 -29.49
C LYS A 524 29.60 21.47 -28.50
N ILE A 525 30.55 20.56 -28.32
CA ILE A 525 31.78 20.88 -27.61
C ILE A 525 32.48 22.01 -28.42
N LYS A 526 32.57 23.19 -27.86
CA LYS A 526 33.49 24.20 -28.35
C LYS A 526 34.90 23.72 -27.95
N PHE A 527 35.62 23.11 -28.88
CA PHE A 527 37.05 23.04 -28.76
C PHE A 527 37.55 24.49 -28.87
N GLU A 528 37.99 25.08 -27.77
CA GLU A 528 38.81 26.27 -27.84
C GLU A 528 40.15 25.87 -28.49
N ASP A 529 40.49 26.56 -29.63
CA ASP A 529 41.77 26.50 -30.27
C ASP A 529 42.89 27.06 -29.38
#